data_fa99c24e722851e258f43a212f38dc3b
#
_entry.id   fa99c24e722851e258f43a212f38dc3b
#
_cell.length_a   1.000
_cell.length_b   1.000
_cell.length_c   1.000
_cell.angle_alpha   90.00
_cell.angle_beta   90.00
_cell.angle_gamma   90.00
#
_symmetry.space_group_name_H-M   'P 1'
#
loop_
_entity.id
_entity.type
_entity.pdbx_description
1 polymer ?
#
loop_
_entity_poly.entity_id
_entity_poly.type
_entity_poly.pdbx_seq_one_letter_code
_entity_poly.pdbx_strand_id
1 'polypeptide(L)'
;MASNVKTVVVRVGGEAGEGTVTLGEMFTRVAALDGLEVYTFRTYPAEIKGGQVLFQTRLGIERVLCEGDAADVLVAMNRQGWEENLNDFHPQGVLVYDPDAVPNPETQGRRSYAVPVTRISKSFDFVRGKNLVMVGALSWFFRLKLETAQTAVRKSMGRYADVLDKNLHALEEGYHYAREHFSDLFPYQLPLPEKPAERLLLSGAEAMALGALNANCRFFAGYPITPATTLMETMARYLPAFGGTLVQAEDEIASINMAIGASYGGLRAMTATSGPGLSLMVEGLSMASMAEIP
;
A
#
# COMPACT_ATOMS: atom_id res chain seq x y z
N MET A 1 -2.61 1.03 -30.64
CA MET A 1 -3.99 0.81 -30.14
C MET A 1 -3.87 0.48 -28.67
N ALA A 2 -4.69 1.08 -27.79
CA ALA A 2 -4.75 0.67 -26.39
C ALA A 2 -5.30 -0.76 -26.35
N SER A 3 -4.60 -1.67 -25.68
CA SER A 3 -5.11 -3.03 -25.47
C SER A 3 -6.14 -3.00 -24.34
N ASN A 4 -7.37 -3.46 -24.59
CA ASN A 4 -8.33 -3.74 -23.53
C ASN A 4 -7.81 -4.96 -22.75
N VAL A 5 -7.02 -4.68 -21.71
CA VAL A 5 -6.49 -5.71 -20.82
C VAL A 5 -7.46 -5.91 -19.64
N LYS A 6 -7.56 -7.13 -19.11
CA LYS A 6 -8.38 -7.40 -17.94
C LYS A 6 -7.72 -7.00 -16.64
N THR A 7 -6.40 -7.05 -16.58
CA THR A 7 -5.60 -6.67 -15.42
C THR A 7 -4.31 -5.96 -15.84
N VAL A 8 -3.79 -5.10 -14.98
CA VAL A 8 -2.50 -4.39 -15.16
C VAL A 8 -1.73 -4.40 -13.83
N VAL A 9 -0.46 -4.73 -13.90
CA VAL A 9 0.46 -4.68 -12.76
C VAL A 9 1.25 -3.38 -12.80
N VAL A 10 1.04 -2.52 -11.81
CA VAL A 10 1.74 -1.25 -11.62
C VAL A 10 2.69 -1.40 -10.46
N ARG A 11 3.99 -1.23 -10.71
CA ARG A 11 5.04 -1.31 -9.71
C ARG A 11 5.67 0.05 -9.49
N VAL A 12 5.77 0.47 -8.25
CA VAL A 12 6.47 1.69 -7.84
C VAL A 12 7.76 1.27 -7.16
N GLY A 13 8.88 1.70 -7.72
CA GLY A 13 10.21 1.47 -7.15
C GLY A 13 10.82 2.77 -6.64
N GLY A 14 11.48 2.71 -5.48
CA GLY A 14 12.16 3.83 -4.86
C GLY A 14 12.85 3.43 -3.56
N GLU A 15 13.39 4.41 -2.86
CA GLU A 15 14.09 4.21 -1.59
C GLU A 15 13.15 4.39 -0.40
N ALA A 16 13.46 3.69 0.71
CA ALA A 16 12.75 3.84 1.97
C ALA A 16 12.81 5.31 2.47
N GLY A 17 11.65 5.85 2.84
CA GLY A 17 11.53 7.25 3.28
C GLY A 17 11.22 8.26 2.17
N GLU A 18 11.31 7.90 0.89
CA GLU A 18 10.94 8.78 -0.23
C GLU A 18 9.42 8.82 -0.51
N GLY A 19 8.63 8.01 0.22
CA GLY A 19 7.17 7.96 0.10
C GLY A 19 6.67 7.05 -1.02
N THR A 20 7.48 6.09 -1.49
CA THR A 20 7.11 5.07 -2.48
C THR A 20 5.87 4.31 -2.06
N VAL A 21 5.79 3.87 -0.79
CA VAL A 21 4.61 3.20 -0.23
C VAL A 21 3.38 4.12 -0.25
N THR A 22 3.55 5.37 0.19
CA THR A 22 2.45 6.36 0.21
C THR A 22 1.89 6.62 -1.19
N LEU A 23 2.76 6.70 -2.22
CA LEU A 23 2.36 6.84 -3.61
C LEU A 23 1.52 5.63 -4.04
N GLY A 24 2.06 4.41 -3.84
CA GLY A 24 1.38 3.17 -4.22
C GLY A 24 0.03 2.98 -3.51
N GLU A 25 -0.02 3.21 -2.20
CA GLU A 25 -1.27 3.14 -1.42
C GLU A 25 -2.30 4.17 -1.88
N MET A 26 -1.88 5.41 -2.14
CA MET A 26 -2.79 6.46 -2.61
C MET A 26 -3.34 6.13 -4.00
N PHE A 27 -2.48 5.73 -4.94
CA PHE A 27 -2.90 5.31 -6.27
C PHE A 27 -3.87 4.11 -6.21
N THR A 28 -3.55 3.09 -5.41
CA THR A 28 -4.44 1.94 -5.18
C THR A 28 -5.81 2.37 -4.66
N ARG A 29 -5.83 3.30 -3.70
CA ARG A 29 -7.07 3.82 -3.12
C ARG A 29 -7.92 4.56 -4.14
N VAL A 30 -7.31 5.38 -4.99
CA VAL A 30 -8.01 6.08 -6.08
C VAL A 30 -8.64 5.06 -7.04
N ALA A 31 -7.86 4.07 -7.48
CA ALA A 31 -8.32 3.04 -8.40
C ALA A 31 -9.49 2.21 -7.81
N ALA A 32 -9.39 1.84 -6.53
CA ALA A 32 -10.46 1.11 -5.84
C ALA A 32 -11.74 1.94 -5.68
N LEU A 33 -11.62 3.24 -5.38
CA LEU A 33 -12.77 4.15 -5.27
C LEU A 33 -13.46 4.38 -6.61
N ASP A 34 -12.72 4.33 -7.72
CA ASP A 34 -13.28 4.39 -9.09
C ASP A 34 -13.83 3.02 -9.55
N GLY A 35 -13.74 1.99 -8.70
CA GLY A 35 -14.41 0.70 -8.88
C GLY A 35 -13.56 -0.40 -9.51
N LEU A 36 -12.25 -0.20 -9.64
CA LEU A 36 -11.35 -1.28 -10.04
C LEU A 36 -11.13 -2.26 -8.88
N GLU A 37 -10.97 -3.54 -9.21
CA GLU A 37 -10.44 -4.54 -8.29
C GLU A 37 -8.96 -4.27 -8.07
N VAL A 38 -8.48 -4.45 -6.85
CA VAL A 38 -7.09 -4.18 -6.50
C VAL A 38 -6.51 -5.27 -5.60
N TYR A 39 -5.25 -5.58 -5.84
CA TYR A 39 -4.44 -6.41 -4.95
C TYR A 39 -3.09 -5.73 -4.80
N THR A 40 -2.56 -5.63 -3.58
CA THR A 40 -1.28 -4.97 -3.33
C THR A 40 -0.26 -5.91 -2.71
N PHE A 41 0.99 -5.70 -3.08
CA PHE A 41 2.14 -6.34 -2.50
C PHE A 41 3.21 -5.27 -2.23
N ARG A 42 3.93 -5.41 -1.14
CA ARG A 42 5.05 -4.52 -0.81
C ARG A 42 6.19 -5.27 -0.17
N THR A 43 7.42 -4.82 -0.43
CA THR A 43 8.61 -5.31 0.26
C THR A 43 8.98 -4.38 1.39
N TYR A 44 9.59 -4.94 2.43
CA TYR A 44 10.22 -4.20 3.50
C TYR A 44 11.73 -4.43 3.41
N PRO A 45 12.55 -3.36 3.35
CA PRO A 45 13.99 -3.53 3.35
C PRO A 45 14.44 -4.16 4.68
N ALA A 46 15.50 -4.97 4.61
CA ALA A 46 16.12 -5.54 5.81
C ALA A 46 16.94 -4.49 6.58
N GLU A 47 17.33 -3.41 5.92
CA GLU A 47 18.11 -2.32 6.48
C GLU A 47 17.25 -1.40 7.35
N ILE A 48 17.83 -0.87 8.44
CA ILE A 48 17.16 0.06 9.34
C ILE A 48 16.97 1.45 8.69
N LYS A 49 17.89 1.83 7.77
CA LYS A 49 17.83 3.08 7.00
C LYS A 49 18.25 2.81 5.56
N GLY A 50 17.53 3.41 4.62
CA GLY A 50 17.73 3.16 3.19
C GLY A 50 17.17 1.79 2.78
N GLY A 51 17.67 1.30 1.65
CA GLY A 51 17.20 0.06 1.05
C GLY A 51 16.00 0.25 0.13
N GLN A 52 15.87 -0.68 -0.78
CA GLN A 52 14.83 -0.63 -1.80
C GLN A 52 13.46 -0.95 -1.18
N VAL A 53 12.50 -0.11 -1.51
CA VAL A 53 11.09 -0.36 -1.28
C VAL A 53 10.37 -0.52 -2.61
N LEU A 54 9.65 -1.60 -2.71
CA LEU A 54 8.78 -1.88 -3.84
C LEU A 54 7.34 -1.87 -3.35
N PHE A 55 6.49 -1.16 -4.07
CA PHE A 55 5.04 -1.26 -3.90
C PHE A 55 4.40 -1.66 -5.23
N GLN A 56 3.72 -2.77 -5.24
CA GLN A 56 3.06 -3.29 -6.43
C GLN A 56 1.56 -3.30 -6.23
N THR A 57 0.84 -2.79 -7.22
CA THR A 57 -0.61 -2.84 -7.29
C THR A 57 -1.00 -3.57 -8.56
N ARG A 58 -1.75 -4.64 -8.45
CA ARG A 58 -2.46 -5.22 -9.58
C ARG A 58 -3.87 -4.68 -9.60
N LEU A 59 -4.19 -4.02 -10.70
CA LEU A 59 -5.52 -3.49 -11.00
C LEU A 59 -6.27 -4.46 -11.90
N GLY A 60 -7.58 -4.58 -11.73
CA GLY A 60 -8.42 -5.42 -12.59
C GLY A 60 -9.84 -4.90 -12.74
N ILE A 61 -10.49 -5.31 -13.82
CA ILE A 61 -11.94 -5.14 -14.03
C ILE A 61 -12.73 -6.33 -13.45
N GLU A 62 -12.05 -7.41 -13.14
CA GLU A 62 -12.54 -8.62 -12.49
C GLU A 62 -11.72 -8.86 -11.22
N ARG A 63 -12.19 -9.73 -10.33
CA ARG A 63 -11.54 -10.03 -9.05
C ARG A 63 -10.08 -10.45 -9.22
N VAL A 64 -9.19 -9.76 -8.50
CA VAL A 64 -7.74 -10.01 -8.47
C VAL A 64 -7.37 -10.73 -7.17
N LEU A 65 -6.66 -11.86 -7.26
CA LEU A 65 -6.35 -12.74 -6.12
C LEU A 65 -4.85 -12.89 -5.83
N CYS A 66 -3.98 -12.27 -6.64
CA CYS A 66 -2.53 -12.30 -6.45
C CYS A 66 -1.91 -11.04 -7.01
N GLU A 67 -0.64 -10.78 -6.64
CA GLU A 67 0.13 -9.59 -7.03
C GLU A 67 0.51 -9.54 -8.52
N GLY A 68 0.53 -10.69 -9.21
CA GLY A 68 1.08 -10.83 -10.57
C GLY A 68 2.60 -10.92 -10.57
N ASP A 69 3.17 -11.32 -11.73
CA ASP A 69 4.60 -11.60 -11.86
C ASP A 69 5.39 -10.34 -12.29
N ALA A 70 5.40 -10.05 -13.59
CA ALA A 70 6.11 -8.91 -14.13
C ALA A 70 5.28 -7.62 -14.09
N ALA A 71 5.95 -6.48 -13.94
CA ALA A 71 5.30 -5.19 -14.01
C ALA A 71 4.96 -4.81 -15.46
N ASP A 72 3.71 -4.47 -15.73
CA ASP A 72 3.28 -3.85 -16.98
C ASP A 72 3.63 -2.36 -17.02
N VAL A 73 3.55 -1.71 -15.86
CA VAL A 73 3.91 -0.30 -15.67
C VAL A 73 4.88 -0.20 -14.52
N LEU A 74 6.08 0.32 -14.79
CA LEU A 74 7.07 0.64 -13.77
C LEU A 74 7.09 2.15 -13.53
N VAL A 75 6.88 2.55 -12.29
CA VAL A 75 7.00 3.92 -11.82
C VAL A 75 8.33 4.07 -11.08
N ALA A 76 9.28 4.76 -11.66
CA ALA A 76 10.62 4.96 -11.10
C ALA A 76 10.74 6.37 -10.51
N MET A 77 10.80 6.46 -9.18
CA MET A 77 10.93 7.72 -8.47
C MET A 77 12.39 8.14 -8.28
N ASN A 78 13.33 7.19 -8.43
CA ASN A 78 14.77 7.42 -8.40
C ASN A 78 15.50 6.37 -9.25
N ARG A 79 16.81 6.52 -9.37
CA ARG A 79 17.65 5.64 -10.21
C ARG A 79 17.64 4.19 -9.71
N GLN A 80 17.72 3.98 -8.42
CA GLN A 80 17.68 2.65 -7.82
C GLN A 80 16.34 1.95 -8.12
N GLY A 81 15.22 2.65 -7.97
CA GLY A 81 13.89 2.13 -8.31
C GLY A 81 13.76 1.73 -9.78
N TRP A 82 14.54 2.35 -10.68
CA TRP A 82 14.64 1.94 -12.08
C TRP A 82 15.52 0.68 -12.24
N GLU A 83 16.77 0.73 -11.81
CA GLU A 83 17.78 -0.31 -12.09
C GLU A 83 17.42 -1.67 -11.46
N GLU A 84 16.92 -1.69 -10.25
CA GLU A 84 16.62 -2.92 -9.52
C GLU A 84 15.33 -3.62 -9.97
N ASN A 85 14.45 -2.91 -10.70
CA ASN A 85 13.20 -3.49 -11.19
C ASN A 85 13.25 -3.94 -12.67
N LEU A 86 14.36 -3.78 -13.34
CA LEU A 86 14.51 -4.12 -14.77
C LEU A 86 14.22 -5.58 -15.11
N ASN A 87 14.64 -6.51 -14.24
CA ASN A 87 14.53 -7.94 -14.48
C ASN A 87 13.06 -8.42 -14.45
N ASP A 88 12.25 -7.78 -13.62
CA ASP A 88 10.84 -8.13 -13.45
C ASP A 88 9.90 -7.16 -14.19
N PHE A 89 10.44 -6.40 -15.14
CA PHE A 89 9.71 -5.44 -15.94
C PHE A 89 9.40 -6.04 -17.31
N HIS A 90 8.10 -6.08 -17.65
CA HIS A 90 7.64 -6.70 -18.90
C HIS A 90 8.36 -6.10 -20.12
N PRO A 91 8.79 -6.90 -21.12
CA PRO A 91 9.49 -6.38 -22.31
C PRO A 91 8.72 -5.31 -23.10
N GLN A 92 7.39 -5.38 -23.08
CA GLN A 92 6.49 -4.40 -23.68
C GLN A 92 5.90 -3.42 -22.65
N GLY A 93 6.43 -3.42 -21.43
CA GLY A 93 5.97 -2.57 -20.33
C GLY A 93 6.23 -1.09 -20.60
N VAL A 94 5.62 -0.27 -19.76
CA VAL A 94 5.68 1.19 -19.84
C VAL A 94 6.40 1.75 -18.64
N LEU A 95 7.41 2.57 -18.87
CA LEU A 95 8.12 3.31 -17.84
C LEU A 95 7.46 4.68 -17.63
N VAL A 96 7.09 4.99 -16.36
CA VAL A 96 6.75 6.35 -15.91
C VAL A 96 7.82 6.78 -14.92
N TYR A 97 8.46 7.92 -15.11
CA TYR A 97 9.61 8.29 -14.30
C TYR A 97 9.76 9.78 -14.08
N ASP A 98 10.48 10.14 -13.01
CA ASP A 98 10.93 11.52 -12.79
C ASP A 98 12.26 11.77 -13.52
N PRO A 99 12.29 12.60 -14.58
CA PRO A 99 13.53 12.85 -15.33
C PRO A 99 14.61 13.59 -14.53
N ASP A 100 14.24 14.26 -13.44
CA ASP A 100 15.20 14.93 -12.56
C ASP A 100 15.91 13.94 -11.64
N ALA A 101 15.28 12.79 -11.34
CA ALA A 101 15.84 11.73 -10.48
C ALA A 101 16.39 10.55 -11.29
N VAL A 102 15.86 10.30 -12.49
CA VAL A 102 16.27 9.23 -13.40
C VAL A 102 16.62 9.84 -14.77
N PRO A 103 17.74 10.54 -14.91
CA PRO A 103 18.12 11.15 -16.18
C PRO A 103 18.46 10.07 -17.22
N ASN A 104 17.85 10.19 -18.41
CA ASN A 104 18.11 9.35 -19.59
C ASN A 104 18.10 7.84 -19.30
N PRO A 105 16.98 7.26 -18.79
CA PRO A 105 16.93 5.82 -18.55
C PRO A 105 17.08 5.03 -19.85
N GLU A 106 17.85 3.94 -19.81
CA GLU A 106 17.96 3.01 -20.93
C GLU A 106 16.69 2.17 -21.06
N THR A 107 15.68 2.70 -21.77
CA THR A 107 14.35 2.08 -21.85
C THR A 107 14.31 0.77 -22.63
N GLN A 108 15.38 0.38 -23.31
CA GLN A 108 15.49 -0.83 -24.14
C GLN A 108 14.32 -0.94 -25.16
N GLY A 109 13.93 0.19 -25.74
CA GLY A 109 12.82 0.27 -26.70
C GLY A 109 11.41 0.29 -26.08
N ARG A 110 11.28 0.26 -24.76
CA ARG A 110 9.99 0.40 -24.07
C ARG A 110 9.48 1.84 -24.17
N ARG A 111 8.17 1.98 -24.18
CA ARG A 111 7.53 3.31 -24.13
C ARG A 111 7.77 3.94 -22.76
N SER A 112 8.06 5.24 -22.74
CA SER A 112 8.33 5.96 -21.51
C SER A 112 7.64 7.31 -21.44
N TYR A 113 7.27 7.71 -20.23
CA TYR A 113 6.60 8.97 -19.92
C TYR A 113 7.39 9.68 -18.82
N ALA A 114 8.01 10.80 -19.17
CA ALA A 114 8.79 11.62 -18.26
C ALA A 114 7.87 12.63 -17.54
N VAL A 115 7.59 12.41 -16.28
CA VAL A 115 6.80 13.30 -15.43
C VAL A 115 7.74 13.99 -14.44
N PRO A 116 8.06 15.29 -14.59
CA PRO A 116 9.08 15.96 -13.77
C PRO A 116 8.52 16.35 -12.39
N VAL A 117 8.17 15.33 -11.59
CA VAL A 117 7.49 15.51 -10.29
C VAL A 117 8.31 16.33 -9.31
N THR A 118 9.64 16.20 -9.34
CA THR A 118 10.55 16.99 -8.50
C THR A 118 10.49 18.46 -8.89
N ARG A 119 10.49 18.79 -10.17
CA ARG A 119 10.43 20.17 -10.68
C ARG A 119 9.07 20.79 -10.40
N ILE A 120 7.99 20.05 -10.69
CA ILE A 120 6.61 20.49 -10.41
C ILE A 120 6.44 20.78 -8.92
N SER A 121 6.85 19.89 -8.01
CA SER A 121 6.69 20.10 -6.58
C SER A 121 7.52 21.24 -6.02
N LYS A 122 8.69 21.52 -6.62
CA LYS A 122 9.54 22.67 -6.27
C LYS A 122 8.93 24.01 -6.72
N SER A 123 8.16 24.05 -7.81
CA SER A 123 7.60 25.31 -8.35
C SER A 123 6.62 25.98 -7.39
N PHE A 124 6.01 25.22 -6.47
CA PHE A 124 5.10 25.74 -5.42
C PHE A 124 5.62 25.48 -4.00
N ASP A 125 6.95 25.34 -3.84
CA ASP A 125 7.65 25.17 -2.55
C ASP A 125 7.08 24.04 -1.68
N PHE A 126 6.80 22.90 -2.30
CA PHE A 126 6.30 21.73 -1.59
C PHE A 126 6.92 20.40 -2.08
N VAL A 127 8.22 20.24 -1.89
CA VAL A 127 9.00 19.07 -2.35
C VAL A 127 8.42 17.72 -1.86
N ARG A 128 7.79 17.69 -0.69
CA ARG A 128 7.10 16.51 -0.17
C ARG A 128 5.89 16.09 -1.02
N GLY A 129 5.38 16.99 -1.85
CA GLY A 129 4.25 16.76 -2.76
C GLY A 129 4.57 15.89 -3.98
N LYS A 130 5.85 15.59 -4.27
CA LYS A 130 6.27 14.86 -5.48
C LYS A 130 5.49 13.55 -5.70
N ASN A 131 5.17 12.86 -4.61
CA ASN A 131 4.41 11.60 -4.67
C ASN A 131 2.97 11.81 -5.13
N LEU A 132 2.32 12.89 -4.69
CA LEU A 132 0.96 13.22 -5.13
C LEU A 132 0.92 13.78 -6.55
N VAL A 133 1.96 14.47 -6.98
CA VAL A 133 2.13 14.84 -8.39
C VAL A 133 2.14 13.57 -9.27
N MET A 134 2.89 12.53 -8.85
CA MET A 134 2.91 11.26 -9.58
C MET A 134 1.56 10.55 -9.53
N VAL A 135 0.87 10.54 -8.38
CA VAL A 135 -0.49 9.98 -8.27
C VAL A 135 -1.46 10.70 -9.22
N GLY A 136 -1.37 12.02 -9.34
CA GLY A 136 -2.16 12.80 -10.29
C GLY A 136 -1.90 12.37 -11.73
N ALA A 137 -0.63 12.27 -12.13
CA ALA A 137 -0.25 11.83 -13.47
C ALA A 137 -0.74 10.39 -13.77
N LEU A 138 -0.55 9.46 -12.83
CA LEU A 138 -1.06 8.09 -12.95
C LEU A 138 -2.59 8.06 -13.05
N SER A 139 -3.28 8.91 -12.30
CA SER A 139 -4.75 9.02 -12.38
C SER A 139 -5.17 9.41 -13.80
N TRP A 140 -4.50 10.35 -14.44
CA TRP A 140 -4.75 10.69 -15.85
C TRP A 140 -4.46 9.52 -16.78
N PHE A 141 -3.31 8.86 -16.67
CA PHE A 141 -2.93 7.76 -17.54
C PHE A 141 -3.94 6.60 -17.48
N PHE A 142 -4.45 6.28 -16.32
CA PHE A 142 -5.45 5.22 -16.13
C PHE A 142 -6.91 5.71 -16.24
N ARG A 143 -7.12 6.97 -16.62
CA ARG A 143 -8.46 7.62 -16.75
C ARG A 143 -9.28 7.57 -15.46
N LEU A 144 -8.62 7.59 -14.33
CA LEU A 144 -9.28 7.73 -13.03
C LEU A 144 -9.79 9.16 -12.87
N LYS A 145 -10.91 9.31 -12.16
CA LYS A 145 -11.54 10.62 -11.97
C LYS A 145 -10.73 11.50 -11.02
N LEU A 146 -10.48 12.74 -11.40
CA LEU A 146 -9.76 13.70 -10.54
C LEU A 146 -10.49 13.92 -9.21
N GLU A 147 -11.82 14.00 -9.24
CA GLU A 147 -12.65 14.18 -8.05
C GLU A 147 -12.53 13.00 -7.08
N THR A 148 -12.39 11.79 -7.60
CA THR A 148 -12.14 10.59 -6.79
C THR A 148 -10.77 10.65 -6.16
N ALA A 149 -9.75 11.06 -6.91
CA ALA A 149 -8.39 11.22 -6.40
C ALA A 149 -8.32 12.30 -5.29
N GLN A 150 -8.97 13.45 -5.48
CA GLN A 150 -9.10 14.47 -4.44
C GLN A 150 -9.81 13.95 -3.19
N THR A 151 -10.87 13.17 -3.37
CA THR A 151 -11.61 12.53 -2.26
C THR A 151 -10.72 11.56 -1.48
N ALA A 152 -9.89 10.77 -2.17
CA ALA A 152 -8.92 9.87 -1.55
C ALA A 152 -7.90 10.63 -0.71
N VAL A 153 -7.36 11.74 -1.23
CA VAL A 153 -6.41 12.60 -0.50
C VAL A 153 -7.08 13.21 0.74
N ARG A 154 -8.29 13.77 0.61
CA ARG A 154 -9.03 14.34 1.75
C ARG A 154 -9.29 13.31 2.84
N LYS A 155 -9.70 12.08 2.50
CA LYS A 155 -9.96 11.01 3.46
C LYS A 155 -8.69 10.51 4.16
N SER A 156 -7.56 10.47 3.44
CA SER A 156 -6.30 9.93 3.99
C SER A 156 -5.50 10.98 4.78
N MET A 157 -5.52 12.23 4.34
CA MET A 157 -4.65 13.30 4.83
C MET A 157 -5.42 14.45 5.48
N GLY A 158 -6.74 14.39 5.56
CA GLY A 158 -7.58 15.47 6.08
C GLY A 158 -7.30 15.87 7.54
N ARG A 159 -6.70 14.97 8.34
CA ARG A 159 -6.25 15.32 9.70
C ARG A 159 -5.02 16.25 9.72
N TYR A 160 -4.35 16.44 8.61
CA TYR A 160 -3.20 17.33 8.45
C TYR A 160 -3.63 18.58 7.68
N ALA A 161 -4.50 19.40 8.29
CA ALA A 161 -5.11 20.57 7.66
C ALA A 161 -4.08 21.53 7.04
N ASP A 162 -2.96 21.74 7.70
CA ASP A 162 -1.90 22.69 7.28
C ASP A 162 -1.28 22.36 5.92
N VAL A 163 -1.36 21.09 5.50
CA VAL A 163 -0.74 20.63 4.26
C VAL A 163 -1.76 20.02 3.28
N LEU A 164 -3.03 19.94 3.65
CA LEU A 164 -4.08 19.33 2.82
C LEU A 164 -4.22 20.04 1.47
N ASP A 165 -4.29 21.37 1.48
CA ASP A 165 -4.45 22.17 0.26
C ASP A 165 -3.23 22.04 -0.65
N LYS A 166 -2.02 22.01 -0.07
CA LYS A 166 -0.79 21.77 -0.83
C LYS A 166 -0.75 20.37 -1.45
N ASN A 167 -1.26 19.36 -0.74
CA ASN A 167 -1.37 18.00 -1.24
C ASN A 167 -2.38 17.88 -2.40
N LEU A 168 -3.52 18.55 -2.28
CA LEU A 168 -4.53 18.61 -3.35
C LEU A 168 -3.97 19.32 -4.57
N HIS A 169 -3.31 20.45 -4.37
CA HIS A 169 -2.66 21.18 -5.47
C HIS A 169 -1.59 20.33 -6.17
N ALA A 170 -0.75 19.62 -5.41
CA ALA A 170 0.24 18.71 -6.00
C ALA A 170 -0.41 17.60 -6.87
N LEU A 171 -1.50 17.02 -6.40
CA LEU A 171 -2.27 16.03 -7.15
C LEU A 171 -2.82 16.62 -8.47
N GLU A 172 -3.43 17.79 -8.40
CA GLU A 172 -4.02 18.50 -9.56
C GLU A 172 -2.96 18.86 -10.60
N GLU A 173 -1.82 19.42 -10.16
CA GLU A 173 -0.70 19.75 -11.05
C GLU A 173 -0.19 18.53 -11.80
N GLY A 174 -0.03 17.39 -11.14
CA GLY A 174 0.38 16.14 -11.79
C GLY A 174 -0.63 15.65 -12.82
N TYR A 175 -1.93 15.72 -12.49
CA TYR A 175 -3.01 15.33 -13.39
C TYR A 175 -3.06 16.24 -14.63
N HIS A 176 -2.98 17.57 -14.43
CA HIS A 176 -3.00 18.53 -15.51
C HIS A 176 -1.75 18.45 -16.38
N TYR A 177 -0.56 18.30 -15.77
CA TYR A 177 0.67 18.10 -16.51
C TYR A 177 0.57 16.90 -17.46
N ALA A 178 0.13 15.75 -16.94
CA ALA A 178 -0.02 14.56 -17.76
C ALA A 178 -1.03 14.75 -18.89
N ARG A 179 -2.16 15.44 -18.63
CA ARG A 179 -3.19 15.76 -19.62
C ARG A 179 -2.68 16.66 -20.74
N GLU A 180 -1.83 17.61 -20.42
CA GLU A 180 -1.36 18.62 -21.38
C GLU A 180 -0.18 18.12 -22.24
N HIS A 181 0.68 17.29 -21.64
CA HIS A 181 1.92 16.87 -22.30
C HIS A 181 1.84 15.50 -22.98
N PHE A 182 0.86 14.67 -22.62
CA PHE A 182 0.73 13.33 -23.16
C PHE A 182 -0.64 13.17 -23.83
N SER A 183 -0.67 13.45 -25.13
CA SER A 183 -1.90 13.35 -25.97
C SER A 183 -2.17 11.93 -26.47
N ASP A 184 -1.14 11.06 -26.47
CA ASP A 184 -1.29 9.69 -26.92
C ASP A 184 -2.02 8.84 -25.87
N LEU A 185 -2.73 7.82 -26.33
CA LEU A 185 -3.39 6.87 -25.44
C LEU A 185 -2.34 6.07 -24.66
N PHE A 186 -2.44 6.11 -23.34
CA PHE A 186 -1.68 5.22 -22.49
C PHE A 186 -2.01 3.76 -22.85
N PRO A 187 -1.00 2.88 -23.02
CA PRO A 187 -1.20 1.56 -23.61
C PRO A 187 -2.19 0.66 -22.84
N TYR A 188 -2.20 0.82 -21.52
CA TYR A 188 -3.04 0.02 -20.63
C TYR A 188 -4.28 0.80 -20.22
N GLN A 189 -5.43 0.36 -20.69
CA GLN A 189 -6.72 0.96 -20.35
C GLN A 189 -7.61 -0.09 -19.67
N LEU A 190 -8.11 0.24 -18.49
CA LEU A 190 -9.08 -0.55 -17.75
C LEU A 190 -10.41 0.19 -17.78
N PRO A 191 -11.46 -0.36 -18.40
CA PRO A 191 -12.77 0.29 -18.39
C PRO A 191 -13.30 0.38 -16.96
N LEU A 192 -13.64 1.60 -16.54
CA LEU A 192 -14.25 1.82 -15.23
C LEU A 192 -15.73 1.42 -15.26
N PRO A 193 -16.26 0.84 -14.17
CA PRO A 193 -17.68 0.57 -14.07
C PRO A 193 -18.47 1.88 -14.01
N GLU A 194 -19.67 1.90 -14.58
CA GLU A 194 -20.56 3.07 -14.52
C GLU A 194 -20.89 3.45 -13.06
N LYS A 195 -21.11 2.44 -12.22
CA LYS A 195 -21.38 2.59 -10.79
C LYS A 195 -20.42 1.69 -9.99
N PRO A 196 -19.45 2.28 -9.26
CA PRO A 196 -18.59 1.52 -8.37
C PRO A 196 -19.42 0.79 -7.29
N ALA A 197 -19.06 -0.46 -7.00
CA ALA A 197 -19.66 -1.18 -5.89
C ALA A 197 -19.13 -0.63 -4.55
N GLU A 198 -19.99 -0.55 -3.53
CA GLU A 198 -19.53 -0.28 -2.18
C GLU A 198 -18.72 -1.45 -1.65
N ARG A 199 -17.43 -1.21 -1.39
CA ARG A 199 -16.48 -2.21 -0.90
C ARG A 199 -15.54 -1.62 0.12
N LEU A 200 -15.05 -2.46 1.01
CA LEU A 200 -13.96 -2.12 1.92
C LEU A 200 -12.62 -2.41 1.24
N LEU A 201 -11.75 -1.41 1.22
CA LEU A 201 -10.34 -1.60 0.90
C LEU A 201 -9.61 -1.80 2.22
N LEU A 202 -9.11 -3.00 2.45
CA LEU A 202 -8.47 -3.42 3.69
C LEU A 202 -7.10 -4.01 3.42
N SER A 203 -6.16 -3.77 4.31
CA SER A 203 -4.95 -4.59 4.39
C SER A 203 -5.28 -5.97 5.00
N GLY A 204 -4.39 -6.96 4.79
CA GLY A 204 -4.54 -8.27 5.42
C GLY A 204 -4.61 -8.19 6.95
N ALA A 205 -3.82 -7.31 7.56
CA ALA A 205 -3.84 -7.07 9.00
C ALA A 205 -5.19 -6.52 9.49
N GLU A 206 -5.76 -5.55 8.75
CA GLU A 206 -7.10 -5.02 9.07
C GLU A 206 -8.18 -6.09 8.90
N ALA A 207 -8.10 -6.89 7.84
CA ALA A 207 -9.03 -7.99 7.62
C ALA A 207 -8.96 -9.05 8.73
N MET A 208 -7.74 -9.40 9.18
CA MET A 208 -7.54 -10.31 10.33
C MET A 208 -8.13 -9.72 11.62
N ALA A 209 -7.90 -8.44 11.90
CA ALA A 209 -8.47 -7.78 13.07
C ALA A 209 -10.00 -7.81 13.05
N LEU A 210 -10.62 -7.46 11.92
CA LEU A 210 -12.07 -7.51 11.76
C LEU A 210 -12.61 -8.93 11.92
N GLY A 211 -11.92 -9.94 11.37
CA GLY A 211 -12.25 -11.33 11.54
C GLY A 211 -12.20 -11.77 13.01
N ALA A 212 -11.16 -11.40 13.73
CA ALA A 212 -11.02 -11.69 15.16
C ALA A 212 -12.15 -11.03 15.99
N LEU A 213 -12.46 -9.75 15.73
CA LEU A 213 -13.55 -9.04 16.40
C LEU A 213 -14.91 -9.69 16.12
N ASN A 214 -15.16 -10.07 14.86
CA ASN A 214 -16.39 -10.76 14.46
C ASN A 214 -16.48 -12.17 15.09
N ALA A 215 -15.34 -12.83 15.31
CA ALA A 215 -15.26 -14.09 16.02
C ALA A 215 -15.33 -13.92 17.55
N ASN A 216 -15.70 -12.75 18.05
CA ASN A 216 -15.81 -12.43 19.49
C ASN A 216 -14.47 -12.47 20.26
N CYS A 217 -13.34 -12.16 19.62
CA CYS A 217 -12.09 -11.90 20.31
C CYS A 217 -12.25 -10.66 21.20
N ARG A 218 -11.89 -10.78 22.48
CA ARG A 218 -12.02 -9.70 23.49
C ARG A 218 -10.73 -9.43 24.26
N PHE A 219 -9.71 -10.21 24.00
CA PHE A 219 -8.38 -9.98 24.59
C PHE A 219 -7.29 -10.16 23.53
N PHE A 220 -6.39 -9.20 23.46
CA PHE A 220 -5.20 -9.28 22.62
C PHE A 220 -3.99 -8.90 23.44
N ALA A 221 -2.97 -9.75 23.44
CA ALA A 221 -1.66 -9.42 23.99
C ALA A 221 -0.61 -9.54 22.89
N GLY A 222 0.27 -8.58 22.76
CA GLY A 222 1.29 -8.61 21.71
C GLY A 222 2.53 -7.80 22.03
N TYR A 223 3.63 -8.19 21.41
CA TYR A 223 4.88 -7.46 21.38
C TYR A 223 5.12 -6.90 19.98
N PRO A 224 5.47 -5.61 19.84
CA PRO A 224 5.60 -4.97 18.52
C PRO A 224 6.74 -5.58 17.69
N ILE A 225 6.39 -6.16 16.55
CA ILE A 225 7.32 -6.67 15.55
C ILE A 225 6.69 -6.55 14.16
N THR A 226 7.46 -6.10 13.17
CA THR A 226 6.99 -6.00 11.78
C THR A 226 6.86 -7.41 11.15
N PRO A 227 5.74 -7.71 10.44
CA PRO A 227 4.57 -6.87 10.14
C PRO A 227 3.40 -7.00 11.14
N ALA A 228 3.52 -7.76 12.22
CA ALA A 228 2.45 -8.01 13.17
C ALA A 228 1.96 -6.74 13.91
N THR A 229 2.82 -5.72 14.02
CA THR A 229 2.47 -4.43 14.66
C THR A 229 1.24 -3.78 14.03
N THR A 230 1.05 -3.86 12.71
CA THR A 230 -0.13 -3.29 12.04
C THR A 230 -1.44 -3.94 12.51
N LEU A 231 -1.42 -5.27 12.74
CA LEU A 231 -2.57 -5.96 13.32
C LEU A 231 -2.81 -5.52 14.77
N MET A 232 -1.75 -5.42 15.57
CA MET A 232 -1.82 -4.95 16.96
C MET A 232 -2.40 -3.52 17.04
N GLU A 233 -1.94 -2.59 16.20
CA GLU A 233 -2.46 -1.22 16.10
C GLU A 233 -3.93 -1.18 15.70
N THR A 234 -4.34 -2.05 14.77
CA THR A 234 -5.74 -2.17 14.34
C THR A 234 -6.60 -2.70 15.49
N MET A 235 -6.14 -3.73 16.20
CA MET A 235 -6.82 -4.24 17.38
C MET A 235 -6.89 -3.18 18.48
N ALA A 236 -5.82 -2.42 18.73
CA ALA A 236 -5.80 -1.33 19.71
C ALA A 236 -6.87 -0.26 19.42
N ARG A 237 -7.10 0.00 18.16
CA ARG A 237 -8.11 1.00 17.70
C ARG A 237 -9.54 0.53 17.92
N TYR A 238 -9.83 -0.73 17.61
CA TYR A 238 -11.22 -1.20 17.55
C TYR A 238 -11.65 -2.04 18.74
N LEU A 239 -10.76 -2.83 19.34
CA LEU A 239 -11.10 -3.78 20.41
C LEU A 239 -11.82 -3.15 21.62
N PRO A 240 -11.44 -1.93 22.09
CA PRO A 240 -12.16 -1.29 23.19
C PRO A 240 -13.64 -1.01 22.90
N ALA A 241 -13.97 -0.65 21.66
CA ALA A 241 -15.36 -0.41 21.25
C ALA A 241 -16.24 -1.67 21.29
N PHE A 242 -15.61 -2.86 21.29
CA PHE A 242 -16.27 -4.16 21.39
C PHE A 242 -16.20 -4.74 22.83
N GLY A 243 -15.80 -3.93 23.81
CA GLY A 243 -15.70 -4.37 25.22
C GLY A 243 -14.49 -5.25 25.50
N GLY A 244 -13.48 -5.22 24.65
CA GLY A 244 -12.24 -5.98 24.80
C GLY A 244 -11.06 -5.11 25.28
N THR A 245 -9.95 -5.77 25.55
CA THR A 245 -8.71 -5.14 26.04
C THR A 245 -7.51 -5.61 25.24
N LEU A 246 -6.61 -4.66 24.92
CA LEU A 246 -5.32 -4.95 24.34
C LEU A 246 -4.22 -4.63 25.37
N VAL A 247 -3.25 -5.52 25.47
CA VAL A 247 -2.04 -5.33 26.29
C VAL A 247 -0.81 -5.40 25.39
N GLN A 248 0.02 -4.37 25.43
CA GLN A 248 1.38 -4.46 24.91
C GLN A 248 2.25 -5.12 25.97
N ALA A 249 2.70 -6.33 25.66
CA ALA A 249 3.54 -7.10 26.56
C ALA A 249 5.02 -6.71 26.44
N GLU A 250 5.84 -7.15 27.37
CA GLU A 250 7.27 -6.90 27.41
C GLU A 250 8.04 -7.69 26.33
N ASP A 251 7.55 -8.91 26.01
CA ASP A 251 8.10 -9.81 25.01
C ASP A 251 7.04 -10.79 24.49
N GLU A 252 7.44 -11.68 23.57
CA GLU A 252 6.56 -12.68 22.98
C GLU A 252 6.16 -13.77 23.98
N ILE A 253 7.02 -14.13 24.93
CA ILE A 253 6.74 -15.13 25.98
C ILE A 253 5.61 -14.60 26.85
N ALA A 254 5.71 -13.37 27.32
CA ALA A 254 4.65 -12.70 28.06
C ALA A 254 3.35 -12.62 27.26
N SER A 255 3.43 -12.26 25.95
CA SER A 255 2.28 -12.13 25.06
C SER A 255 1.47 -13.42 24.94
N ILE A 256 2.13 -14.56 24.67
CA ILE A 256 1.46 -15.84 24.51
C ILE A 256 0.86 -16.31 25.84
N ASN A 257 1.57 -16.16 26.95
CA ASN A 257 1.08 -16.60 28.26
C ASN A 257 -0.09 -15.74 28.76
N MET A 258 -0.12 -14.43 28.45
CA MET A 258 -1.29 -13.59 28.74
C MET A 258 -2.51 -14.02 27.91
N ALA A 259 -2.32 -14.34 26.61
CA ALA A 259 -3.40 -14.84 25.76
C ALA A 259 -3.95 -16.18 26.27
N ILE A 260 -3.07 -17.11 26.64
CA ILE A 260 -3.43 -18.40 27.25
C ILE A 260 -4.20 -18.21 28.58
N GLY A 261 -3.71 -17.34 29.46
CA GLY A 261 -4.39 -17.02 30.71
C GLY A 261 -5.78 -16.43 30.53
N ALA A 262 -5.93 -15.50 29.55
CA ALA A 262 -7.23 -14.93 29.22
C ALA A 262 -8.19 -15.99 28.63
N SER A 263 -7.67 -16.89 27.78
CA SER A 263 -8.44 -17.98 27.22
C SER A 263 -8.88 -18.99 28.28
N TYR A 264 -7.99 -19.35 29.21
CA TYR A 264 -8.32 -20.17 30.36
C TYR A 264 -9.41 -19.54 31.24
N GLY A 265 -9.41 -18.20 31.35
CA GLY A 265 -10.45 -17.43 32.03
C GLY A 265 -11.77 -17.30 31.26
N GLY A 266 -11.90 -17.94 30.10
CA GLY A 266 -13.12 -17.98 29.31
C GLY A 266 -13.27 -16.84 28.25
N LEU A 267 -12.24 -16.05 28.06
CA LEU A 267 -12.22 -15.06 26.98
C LEU A 267 -11.67 -15.66 25.67
N ARG A 268 -12.22 -15.26 24.53
CA ARG A 268 -11.53 -15.53 23.28
C ARG A 268 -10.37 -14.55 23.13
N ALA A 269 -9.16 -15.08 23.17
CA ALA A 269 -7.92 -14.32 23.17
C ALA A 269 -7.11 -14.54 21.89
N MET A 270 -6.23 -13.60 21.59
CA MET A 270 -5.34 -13.64 20.44
C MET A 270 -4.00 -13.02 20.77
N THR A 271 -2.94 -13.53 20.15
CA THR A 271 -1.64 -12.87 20.01
C THR A 271 -1.21 -12.92 18.56
N ALA A 272 -0.24 -12.12 18.18
CA ALA A 272 0.38 -12.14 16.87
C ALA A 272 1.86 -11.79 16.98
N THR A 273 2.67 -12.48 16.19
CA THR A 273 4.11 -12.24 16.09
C THR A 273 4.62 -12.56 14.69
N SER A 274 5.91 -12.39 14.47
CA SER A 274 6.61 -12.67 13.22
C SER A 274 8.03 -13.16 13.49
N GLY A 275 8.58 -13.94 12.56
CA GLY A 275 9.98 -14.37 12.60
C GLY A 275 10.38 -15.08 13.90
N PRO A 276 11.42 -14.61 14.59
CA PRO A 276 11.96 -15.26 15.78
C PRO A 276 10.99 -15.29 16.96
N GLY A 277 10.02 -14.40 17.00
CA GLY A 277 9.03 -14.37 18.09
C GLY A 277 8.20 -15.64 18.18
N LEU A 278 7.93 -16.32 17.06
CA LEU A 278 7.26 -17.63 17.08
C LEU A 278 8.08 -18.69 17.83
N SER A 279 9.39 -18.68 17.66
CA SER A 279 10.29 -19.61 18.39
C SER A 279 10.24 -19.42 19.91
N LEU A 280 10.05 -18.18 20.37
CA LEU A 280 9.89 -17.86 21.78
C LEU A 280 8.53 -18.30 22.35
N MET A 281 7.52 -18.46 21.49
CA MET A 281 6.17 -18.85 21.89
C MET A 281 5.93 -20.37 21.94
N VAL A 282 6.87 -21.19 21.46
CA VAL A 282 6.69 -22.65 21.27
C VAL A 282 6.37 -23.37 22.61
N GLU A 283 7.00 -22.97 23.71
CA GLU A 283 6.72 -23.55 25.04
C GLU A 283 5.29 -23.24 25.50
N GLY A 284 4.85 -21.99 25.35
CA GLY A 284 3.48 -21.59 25.64
C GLY A 284 2.44 -22.34 24.79
N LEU A 285 2.68 -22.47 23.48
CA LEU A 285 1.83 -23.26 22.59
C LEU A 285 1.73 -24.72 23.03
N SER A 286 2.85 -25.33 23.44
CA SER A 286 2.88 -26.70 23.93
C SER A 286 2.08 -26.83 25.21
N MET A 287 2.23 -25.87 26.13
CA MET A 287 1.46 -25.83 27.39
C MET A 287 -0.04 -25.70 27.12
N ALA A 288 -0.46 -24.79 26.23
CA ALA A 288 -1.86 -24.61 25.87
C ALA A 288 -2.47 -25.89 25.28
N SER A 289 -1.72 -26.58 24.40
CA SER A 289 -2.13 -27.87 23.85
C SER A 289 -2.30 -28.96 24.90
N MET A 290 -1.35 -29.08 25.83
CA MET A 290 -1.41 -30.06 26.91
C MET A 290 -2.54 -29.79 27.90
N ALA A 291 -2.86 -28.52 28.12
CA ALA A 291 -3.93 -28.09 29.04
C ALA A 291 -5.30 -27.96 28.35
N GLU A 292 -5.39 -28.30 27.04
CA GLU A 292 -6.63 -28.18 26.21
C GLU A 292 -7.23 -26.77 26.27
N ILE A 293 -6.37 -25.74 26.26
CA ILE A 293 -6.79 -24.33 26.26
C ILE A 293 -6.91 -23.88 24.79
N PRO A 294 -8.10 -23.40 24.37
CA PRO A 294 -8.38 -23.03 22.98
C PRO A 294 -7.65 -21.76 22.52
#